data_bf58108c645d53b5b44945c2a0e5749c
#
_entry.id   bf58108c645d53b5b44945c2a0e5749c
#
_cell.length_a   1.000
_cell.length_b   1.000
_cell.length_c   1.000
_cell.angle_alpha   90.00
_cell.angle_beta   90.00
_cell.angle_gamma   90.00
#
_symmetry.space_group_name_H-M   'P 1'
#
loop_
_entity.id
_entity.type
_entity.pdbx_description
1 polymer ?
#
loop_
_entity_poly.entity_id
_entity_poly.type
_entity_poly.pdbx_seq_one_letter_code
_entity_poly.pdbx_strand_id
1 'polypeptide(L)'
;MNSDLRFDNTEIAFSQKSSSELRKAYLMFKMMSNPRWVSFGSNLALFGLKARLPLIPQIIKSTVFRQFCGGINRSDCSDLVSNLNQNGVKAILDYSVEGQESEEQYDKKTASIIDSLQTVNNNNGEAFGVFKPTAIGAYSVFENALKTDANQDTKEAFERIRKRYVSIFNEAARLNVRILIDAEETWMQDSADLLALEMMERFNTNDLIVYNTFQMYRHDRLEVLSSWISTGRNKGFKVGAKLVRGAYMEKERERALKLGYNSPICKDKKETDINFDNAIRLVFENIDHCGLVVGSHNEASTLLTSTLMKENGIEPGDQRISFAQLFGMSDQITFNLAANSYNAIKLIPYGPIRDVLPYLIRRAEENTSVAGQTGRELTLITKELKRRRILN
;
A
#
# COMPACT_ATOMS: atom_id res chain seq x y z
N MET A 1 26.17 -14.88 11.03
CA MET A 1 25.85 -15.96 10.05
C MET A 1 24.71 -15.47 9.17
N ASN A 2 25.00 -14.97 7.96
CA ASN A 2 23.93 -14.58 7.02
C ASN A 2 23.53 -15.84 6.25
N SER A 3 22.50 -16.53 6.71
CA SER A 3 21.75 -17.43 5.83
C SER A 3 21.12 -16.57 4.74
N ASP A 4 21.26 -16.94 3.47
CA ASP A 4 20.58 -16.23 2.39
C ASP A 4 19.09 -16.16 2.70
N LEU A 5 18.51 -14.96 2.58
CA LEU A 5 17.08 -14.72 2.84
C LEU A 5 16.23 -15.65 1.98
N ARG A 6 15.35 -16.42 2.61
CA ARG A 6 14.47 -17.39 1.95
C ARG A 6 13.04 -17.20 2.37
N PHE A 7 12.08 -17.40 1.46
CA PHE A 7 10.65 -17.24 1.72
C PHE A 7 9.87 -18.56 1.76
N ASP A 8 10.55 -19.69 1.80
CA ASP A 8 9.96 -21.02 1.86
C ASP A 8 9.96 -21.65 3.26
N ASN A 9 10.41 -20.92 4.27
CA ASN A 9 10.31 -21.33 5.67
C ASN A 9 8.89 -21.06 6.19
N THR A 10 8.04 -22.09 6.12
CA THR A 10 6.64 -21.99 6.51
C THR A 10 6.43 -21.95 8.02
N GLU A 11 7.36 -22.45 8.81
CA GLU A 11 7.32 -22.39 10.27
C GLU A 11 7.38 -20.95 10.76
N ILE A 12 8.33 -20.16 10.24
CA ILE A 12 8.42 -18.72 10.50
C ILE A 12 7.22 -17.99 9.91
N ALA A 13 6.91 -18.24 8.64
CA ALA A 13 5.84 -17.55 7.89
C ALA A 13 4.47 -17.61 8.59
N PHE A 14 4.15 -18.73 9.20
CA PHE A 14 2.83 -18.98 9.81
C PHE A 14 2.88 -19.18 11.32
N SER A 15 3.98 -18.82 11.99
CA SER A 15 4.14 -18.94 13.44
C SER A 15 3.01 -18.29 14.22
N GLN A 16 2.46 -17.19 13.73
CA GLN A 16 1.39 -16.42 14.36
C GLN A 16 -0.02 -16.96 14.10
N LYS A 17 -0.17 -17.94 13.21
CA LYS A 17 -1.47 -18.53 12.91
C LYS A 17 -1.67 -19.85 13.67
N SER A 18 -2.77 -19.93 14.40
CA SER A 18 -3.25 -21.20 14.94
C SER A 18 -3.59 -22.19 13.80
N SER A 19 -3.63 -23.46 14.14
CA SER A 19 -4.02 -24.51 13.18
C SER A 19 -5.43 -24.30 12.60
N SER A 20 -6.35 -23.75 13.40
CA SER A 20 -7.70 -23.40 12.95
C SER A 20 -7.70 -22.24 11.95
N GLU A 21 -6.93 -21.20 12.22
CA GLU A 21 -6.82 -20.05 11.32
C GLU A 21 -6.14 -20.45 10.01
N LEU A 22 -5.12 -21.29 10.07
CA LEU A 22 -4.46 -21.80 8.89
C LEU A 22 -5.38 -22.65 7.99
N ARG A 23 -6.25 -23.49 8.60
CA ARG A 23 -7.30 -24.22 7.88
C ARG A 23 -8.30 -23.28 7.20
N LYS A 24 -8.74 -22.23 7.89
CA LYS A 24 -9.65 -21.21 7.33
C LYS A 24 -9.00 -20.48 6.17
N ALA A 25 -7.73 -20.06 6.31
CA ALA A 25 -6.97 -19.46 5.23
C ALA A 25 -6.84 -20.41 4.03
N TYR A 26 -6.51 -21.68 4.25
CA TYR A 26 -6.47 -22.70 3.19
C TYR A 26 -7.78 -22.79 2.40
N LEU A 27 -8.91 -22.92 3.09
CA LEU A 27 -10.22 -23.03 2.43
C LEU A 27 -10.54 -21.76 1.63
N MET A 28 -10.26 -20.60 2.20
CA MET A 28 -10.51 -19.31 1.55
C MET A 28 -9.62 -19.15 0.29
N PHE A 29 -8.31 -19.36 0.38
CA PHE A 29 -7.43 -19.28 -0.79
C PHE A 29 -7.77 -20.32 -1.84
N LYS A 30 -8.21 -21.52 -1.43
CA LYS A 30 -8.72 -22.55 -2.34
C LYS A 30 -9.99 -22.10 -3.08
N MET A 31 -10.90 -21.39 -2.41
CA MET A 31 -12.08 -20.80 -3.08
C MET A 31 -11.67 -19.65 -4.01
N MET A 32 -10.76 -18.79 -3.56
CA MET A 32 -10.24 -17.64 -4.34
C MET A 32 -9.39 -18.06 -5.53
N SER A 33 -8.88 -19.28 -5.61
CA SER A 33 -8.15 -19.78 -6.79
C SER A 33 -9.04 -19.97 -8.04
N ASN A 34 -10.36 -19.88 -7.90
CA ASN A 34 -11.29 -20.00 -9.03
C ASN A 34 -11.98 -18.65 -9.30
N PRO A 35 -11.71 -17.99 -10.45
CA PRO A 35 -12.28 -16.68 -10.79
C PRO A 35 -13.80 -16.65 -10.79
N ARG A 36 -14.46 -17.77 -11.14
CA ARG A 36 -15.94 -17.85 -11.17
C ARG A 36 -16.53 -17.73 -9.77
N TRP A 37 -15.91 -18.37 -8.77
CA TRP A 37 -16.34 -18.24 -7.36
C TRP A 37 -16.12 -16.85 -6.81
N VAL A 38 -15.01 -16.20 -7.17
CA VAL A 38 -14.74 -14.81 -6.76
C VAL A 38 -15.76 -13.87 -7.37
N SER A 39 -15.99 -13.93 -8.69
CA SER A 39 -16.99 -13.09 -9.36
C SER A 39 -18.40 -13.29 -8.79
N PHE A 40 -18.82 -14.54 -8.58
CA PHE A 40 -20.13 -14.85 -7.98
C PHE A 40 -20.23 -14.30 -6.55
N GLY A 41 -19.21 -14.52 -5.71
CA GLY A 41 -19.16 -14.03 -4.33
C GLY A 41 -19.17 -12.50 -4.24
N SER A 42 -18.41 -11.82 -5.11
CA SER A 42 -18.36 -10.36 -5.19
C SER A 42 -19.72 -9.76 -5.58
N ASN A 43 -20.36 -10.32 -6.61
CA ASN A 43 -21.70 -9.88 -7.05
C ASN A 43 -22.76 -10.12 -5.97
N LEU A 44 -22.70 -11.26 -5.30
CA LEU A 44 -23.62 -11.58 -4.19
C LEU A 44 -23.42 -10.62 -3.01
N ALA A 45 -22.17 -10.29 -2.66
CA ALA A 45 -21.84 -9.34 -1.60
C ALA A 45 -22.36 -7.93 -1.92
N LEU A 46 -22.09 -7.44 -3.15
CA LEU A 46 -22.57 -6.13 -3.62
C LEU A 46 -24.09 -6.06 -3.63
N PHE A 47 -24.77 -7.05 -4.22
CA PHE A 47 -26.23 -7.12 -4.23
C PHE A 47 -26.82 -7.19 -2.82
N GLY A 48 -26.29 -8.07 -1.97
CA GLY A 48 -26.81 -8.27 -0.64
C GLY A 48 -26.65 -7.06 0.28
N LEU A 49 -25.52 -6.31 0.16
CA LEU A 49 -25.35 -5.05 0.89
C LEU A 49 -26.27 -3.95 0.35
N LYS A 50 -26.46 -3.85 -0.98
CA LYS A 50 -27.41 -2.91 -1.60
C LYS A 50 -28.85 -3.22 -1.19
N ALA A 51 -29.23 -4.48 -1.16
CA ALA A 51 -30.55 -4.96 -0.73
C ALA A 51 -30.72 -4.97 0.82
N ARG A 52 -29.69 -4.59 1.58
CA ARG A 52 -29.66 -4.58 3.06
C ARG A 52 -30.00 -5.92 3.69
N LEU A 53 -29.58 -7.02 3.07
CA LEU A 53 -29.82 -8.38 3.61
C LEU A 53 -29.03 -8.58 4.92
N PRO A 54 -29.68 -8.94 6.04
CA PRO A 54 -29.07 -8.87 7.38
C PRO A 54 -27.91 -9.85 7.59
N LEU A 55 -27.87 -10.99 6.88
CA LEU A 55 -26.82 -12.00 7.02
C LEU A 55 -25.55 -11.69 6.21
N ILE A 56 -25.63 -10.87 5.17
CA ILE A 56 -24.50 -10.60 4.27
C ILE A 56 -23.34 -9.89 5.01
N PRO A 57 -23.54 -8.85 5.82
CA PRO A 57 -22.45 -8.24 6.57
C PRO A 57 -21.72 -9.22 7.50
N GLN A 58 -22.47 -10.13 8.17
CA GLN A 58 -21.89 -11.14 9.05
C GLN A 58 -21.03 -12.16 8.28
N ILE A 59 -21.49 -12.61 7.10
CA ILE A 59 -20.73 -13.51 6.23
C ILE A 59 -19.46 -12.82 5.77
N ILE A 60 -19.53 -11.59 5.27
CA ILE A 60 -18.35 -10.82 4.85
C ILE A 60 -17.40 -10.65 6.03
N LYS A 61 -17.91 -10.27 7.21
CA LYS A 61 -17.10 -10.05 8.43
C LYS A 61 -16.35 -11.31 8.86
N SER A 62 -17.00 -12.46 8.81
CA SER A 62 -16.41 -13.73 9.25
C SER A 62 -15.48 -14.39 8.24
N THR A 63 -15.45 -13.88 6.99
CA THR A 63 -14.67 -14.42 5.87
C THR A 63 -13.61 -13.43 5.39
N VAL A 64 -13.85 -12.78 4.27
CA VAL A 64 -12.86 -11.91 3.60
C VAL A 64 -12.45 -10.70 4.42
N PHE A 65 -13.37 -10.11 5.19
CA PHE A 65 -13.05 -8.95 6.04
C PHE A 65 -12.03 -9.35 7.13
N ARG A 66 -12.28 -10.43 7.86
CA ARG A 66 -11.34 -10.90 8.90
C ARG A 66 -9.95 -11.25 8.33
N GLN A 67 -9.88 -11.67 7.08
CA GLN A 67 -8.61 -12.02 6.44
C GLN A 67 -7.80 -10.80 6.02
N PHE A 68 -8.45 -9.75 5.50
CA PHE A 68 -7.77 -8.65 4.82
C PHE A 68 -7.92 -7.30 5.52
N CYS A 69 -8.73 -7.18 6.57
CA CYS A 69 -8.94 -5.95 7.33
C CYS A 69 -8.64 -6.14 8.82
N GLY A 70 -8.12 -5.10 9.44
CA GLY A 70 -7.80 -5.10 10.87
C GLY A 70 -9.01 -4.91 11.76
N GLY A 71 -10.00 -4.11 11.33
CA GLY A 71 -11.17 -3.78 12.12
C GLY A 71 -12.09 -2.77 11.45
N ILE A 72 -13.17 -2.41 12.12
CA ILE A 72 -14.10 -1.35 11.68
C ILE A 72 -13.55 0.02 12.06
N ASN A 73 -12.99 0.13 13.25
CA ASN A 73 -12.37 1.34 13.80
C ASN A 73 -10.88 1.13 14.02
N ARG A 74 -10.12 2.23 14.17
CA ARG A 74 -8.69 2.18 14.46
C ARG A 74 -8.39 1.41 15.76
N SER A 75 -9.22 1.59 16.79
CA SER A 75 -9.09 0.88 18.07
C SER A 75 -9.23 -0.64 17.95
N ASP A 76 -10.03 -1.13 17.00
CA ASP A 76 -10.18 -2.57 16.77
C ASP A 76 -8.88 -3.21 16.26
N CYS A 77 -7.96 -2.40 15.71
CA CYS A 77 -6.68 -2.86 15.16
C CYS A 77 -5.58 -3.01 16.24
N SER A 78 -5.79 -2.51 17.45
CA SER A 78 -4.75 -2.39 18.49
C SER A 78 -4.08 -3.71 18.84
N ASP A 79 -4.87 -4.77 19.07
CA ASP A 79 -4.36 -6.10 19.40
C ASP A 79 -3.56 -6.69 18.25
N LEU A 80 -4.03 -6.48 17.00
CA LEU A 80 -3.32 -6.93 15.80
C LEU A 80 -1.99 -6.22 15.65
N VAL A 81 -1.96 -4.89 15.81
CA VAL A 81 -0.73 -4.08 15.73
C VAL A 81 0.26 -4.52 16.81
N SER A 82 -0.20 -4.71 18.04
CA SER A 82 0.62 -5.18 19.15
C SER A 82 1.23 -6.56 18.86
N ASN A 83 0.42 -7.50 18.37
CA ASN A 83 0.88 -8.85 18.01
C ASN A 83 1.93 -8.81 16.88
N LEU A 84 1.70 -8.03 15.83
CA LEU A 84 2.67 -7.84 14.73
C LEU A 84 3.99 -7.27 15.26
N ASN A 85 3.93 -6.23 16.10
CA ASN A 85 5.10 -5.58 16.67
C ASN A 85 5.94 -6.52 17.54
N GLN A 86 5.31 -7.37 18.36
CA GLN A 86 5.99 -8.42 19.13
C GLN A 86 6.76 -9.41 18.25
N ASN A 87 6.38 -9.52 16.98
CA ASN A 87 7.03 -10.40 16.00
C ASN A 87 7.94 -9.63 15.01
N GLY A 88 8.34 -8.41 15.37
CA GLY A 88 9.24 -7.59 14.56
C GLY A 88 8.61 -7.01 13.30
N VAL A 89 7.29 -7.05 13.18
CA VAL A 89 6.55 -6.50 12.03
C VAL A 89 5.82 -5.25 12.46
N LYS A 90 6.07 -4.14 11.78
CA LYS A 90 5.33 -2.90 12.00
C LYS A 90 4.05 -2.83 11.17
N ALA A 91 3.16 -1.93 11.54
CA ALA A 91 1.89 -1.72 10.86
C ALA A 91 1.84 -0.35 10.18
N ILE A 92 1.01 -0.25 9.13
CA ILE A 92 0.45 0.98 8.59
C ILE A 92 -1.05 0.80 8.61
N LEU A 93 -1.78 1.66 9.31
CA LEU A 93 -3.23 1.61 9.38
C LEU A 93 -3.83 2.54 8.31
N ASP A 94 -4.47 1.95 7.29
CA ASP A 94 -5.12 2.67 6.19
C ASP A 94 -6.63 2.70 6.36
N TYR A 95 -7.20 3.90 6.55
CA TYR A 95 -8.64 4.09 6.56
C TYR A 95 -9.20 4.09 5.14
N SER A 96 -9.62 2.92 4.69
CA SER A 96 -10.02 2.65 3.31
C SER A 96 -11.48 3.01 3.01
N VAL A 97 -11.94 4.21 3.44
CA VAL A 97 -13.29 4.74 3.14
C VAL A 97 -13.18 5.76 2.01
N GLU A 98 -13.87 5.47 0.91
CA GLU A 98 -13.97 6.33 -0.28
C GLU A 98 -15.30 7.11 -0.27
N GLY A 99 -15.38 8.27 -0.96
CA GLY A 99 -16.66 8.95 -1.24
C GLY A 99 -17.03 10.08 -0.29
N GLN A 100 -16.10 10.97 0.00
CA GLN A 100 -16.38 12.24 0.69
C GLN A 100 -16.38 13.38 -0.33
N GLU A 101 -17.40 14.24 -0.34
CA GLU A 101 -17.59 15.24 -1.41
C GLU A 101 -17.83 16.67 -0.90
N SER A 102 -17.62 16.97 0.39
CA SER A 102 -17.77 18.33 0.91
C SER A 102 -16.51 18.85 1.58
N GLU A 103 -16.29 20.17 1.52
CA GLU A 103 -15.15 20.85 2.15
C GLU A 103 -15.09 20.55 3.67
N GLU A 104 -16.25 20.56 4.35
CA GLU A 104 -16.31 20.23 5.79
C GLU A 104 -15.84 18.79 6.07
N GLN A 105 -16.19 17.85 5.20
CA GLN A 105 -15.75 16.44 5.35
C GLN A 105 -14.25 16.30 5.11
N TYR A 106 -13.68 17.02 4.11
CA TYR A 106 -12.24 17.04 3.88
C TYR A 106 -11.48 17.65 5.06
N ASP A 107 -11.99 18.70 5.69
CA ASP A 107 -11.39 19.28 6.89
C ASP A 107 -11.45 18.34 8.07
N LYS A 108 -12.58 17.67 8.33
CA LYS A 108 -12.70 16.62 9.36
C LYS A 108 -11.75 15.47 9.11
N LYS A 109 -11.59 15.05 7.85
CA LYS A 109 -10.66 13.98 7.49
C LYS A 109 -9.22 14.41 7.70
N THR A 110 -8.88 15.63 7.33
CA THR A 110 -7.56 16.24 7.59
C THR A 110 -7.23 16.23 9.08
N ALA A 111 -8.17 16.66 9.92
CA ALA A 111 -8.01 16.62 11.38
C ALA A 111 -7.81 15.18 11.89
N SER A 112 -8.60 14.21 11.39
CA SER A 112 -8.45 12.79 11.75
C SER A 112 -7.10 12.21 11.34
N ILE A 113 -6.55 12.60 10.19
CA ILE A 113 -5.21 12.20 9.76
C ILE A 113 -4.18 12.78 10.74
N ILE A 114 -4.26 14.06 11.05
CA ILE A 114 -3.37 14.74 12.00
C ILE A 114 -3.41 14.07 13.38
N ASP A 115 -4.60 13.80 13.92
CA ASP A 115 -4.77 13.11 15.21
C ASP A 115 -4.14 11.72 15.19
N SER A 116 -4.23 11.00 14.06
CA SER A 116 -3.64 9.68 13.93
C SER A 116 -2.11 9.66 14.02
N LEU A 117 -1.43 10.76 13.67
CA LEU A 117 0.03 10.87 13.75
C LEU A 117 0.55 10.78 15.19
N GLN A 118 -0.24 11.20 16.19
CA GLN A 118 0.12 11.04 17.60
C GLN A 118 0.27 9.56 17.98
N THR A 119 -0.58 8.68 17.43
CA THR A 119 -0.52 7.23 17.68
C THR A 119 0.72 6.63 17.04
N VAL A 120 1.08 7.06 15.82
CA VAL A 120 2.31 6.62 15.14
C VAL A 120 3.54 7.07 15.93
N ASN A 121 3.56 8.32 16.41
CA ASN A 121 4.67 8.89 17.19
C ASN A 121 4.92 8.13 18.51
N ASN A 122 3.88 7.67 19.18
CA ASN A 122 3.99 6.94 20.44
C ASN A 122 4.62 5.54 20.29
N ASN A 123 5.13 5.20 19.11
CA ASN A 123 5.81 3.94 18.78
C ASN A 123 5.01 2.68 19.13
N ASN A 124 3.68 2.75 18.96
CA ASN A 124 2.75 1.66 19.25
C ASN A 124 2.79 0.52 18.20
N GLY A 125 3.92 0.35 17.50
CA GLY A 125 4.07 -0.66 16.45
C GLY A 125 3.68 -0.18 15.06
N GLU A 126 3.33 1.09 14.88
CA GLU A 126 3.08 1.72 13.58
C GLU A 126 4.37 2.36 13.01
N ALA A 127 4.54 2.26 11.68
CA ALA A 127 5.75 2.74 11.00
C ALA A 127 5.58 4.07 10.28
N PHE A 128 4.39 4.31 9.73
CA PHE A 128 4.04 5.47 8.91
C PHE A 128 2.59 5.88 9.13
N GLY A 129 2.32 7.19 9.02
CA GLY A 129 1.00 7.68 8.63
C GLY A 129 0.74 7.41 7.15
N VAL A 130 -0.51 7.35 6.73
CA VAL A 130 -0.88 7.19 5.31
C VAL A 130 -2.17 7.94 5.01
N PHE A 131 -2.25 8.52 3.83
CA PHE A 131 -3.51 9.06 3.30
C PHE A 131 -3.53 9.02 1.76
N LYS A 132 -4.76 9.03 1.21
CA LYS A 132 -5.00 9.24 -0.22
C LYS A 132 -5.27 10.71 -0.49
N PRO A 133 -4.79 11.28 -1.60
CA PRO A 133 -5.12 12.66 -2.00
C PRO A 133 -6.62 12.95 -1.99
N THR A 134 -7.42 12.02 -2.50
CA THR A 134 -8.90 12.16 -2.53
C THR A 134 -9.57 12.09 -1.16
N ALA A 135 -8.87 11.69 -0.12
CA ALA A 135 -9.40 11.76 1.25
C ALA A 135 -9.51 13.21 1.77
N ILE A 136 -8.75 14.15 1.22
CA ILE A 136 -8.65 15.53 1.68
C ILE A 136 -8.94 16.59 0.60
N GLY A 137 -9.43 16.15 -0.57
CA GLY A 137 -9.83 17.04 -1.65
C GLY A 137 -10.61 16.33 -2.74
N ALA A 138 -11.45 17.10 -3.44
CA ALA A 138 -12.29 16.57 -4.48
C ALA A 138 -11.47 16.02 -5.66
N TYR A 139 -11.83 14.84 -6.12
CA TYR A 139 -11.24 14.19 -7.28
C TYR A 139 -11.21 15.10 -8.53
N SER A 140 -12.33 15.78 -8.80
CA SER A 140 -12.45 16.72 -9.94
C SER A 140 -11.48 17.90 -9.84
N VAL A 141 -11.11 18.33 -8.64
CA VAL A 141 -10.12 19.41 -8.45
C VAL A 141 -8.75 18.91 -8.86
N PHE A 142 -8.31 17.73 -8.41
CA PHE A 142 -7.04 17.14 -8.84
C PHE A 142 -6.99 16.92 -10.35
N GLU A 143 -8.08 16.42 -10.98
CA GLU A 143 -8.13 16.17 -12.42
C GLU A 143 -8.02 17.45 -13.26
N ASN A 144 -8.46 18.60 -12.72
CA ASN A 144 -8.57 19.84 -13.50
C ASN A 144 -7.61 20.96 -13.08
N ALA A 145 -6.97 20.88 -11.90
CA ALA A 145 -6.19 21.98 -11.33
C ALA A 145 -5.02 22.45 -12.20
N LEU A 146 -4.36 21.52 -12.92
CA LEU A 146 -3.21 21.84 -13.77
C LEU A 146 -3.57 22.10 -15.23
N LYS A 147 -4.87 22.04 -15.60
CA LYS A 147 -5.29 22.38 -16.96
C LYS A 147 -5.16 23.88 -17.22
N THR A 148 -4.79 24.24 -18.44
CA THR A 148 -4.60 25.65 -18.84
C THR A 148 -5.88 26.49 -18.74
N ASP A 149 -7.04 25.85 -18.88
CA ASP A 149 -8.37 26.44 -18.79
C ASP A 149 -9.05 26.26 -17.42
N ALA A 150 -8.27 25.87 -16.38
CA ALA A 150 -8.78 25.73 -15.02
C ALA A 150 -9.41 27.05 -14.55
N ASN A 151 -10.68 27.00 -14.16
CA ASN A 151 -11.41 28.16 -13.65
C ASN A 151 -10.93 28.57 -12.25
N GLN A 152 -11.37 29.77 -11.81
CA GLN A 152 -10.95 30.33 -10.53
C GLN A 152 -11.36 29.46 -9.33
N ASP A 153 -12.57 28.90 -9.34
CA ASP A 153 -13.09 28.04 -8.27
C ASP A 153 -12.23 26.79 -8.10
N THR A 154 -11.79 26.17 -9.23
CA THR A 154 -10.88 25.02 -9.20
C THR A 154 -9.53 25.38 -8.61
N LYS A 155 -8.95 26.53 -8.98
CA LYS A 155 -7.68 27.00 -8.44
C LYS A 155 -7.76 27.28 -6.94
N GLU A 156 -8.84 27.94 -6.48
CA GLU A 156 -9.08 28.18 -5.06
C GLU A 156 -9.30 26.88 -4.27
N ALA A 157 -10.04 25.93 -4.84
CA ALA A 157 -10.20 24.60 -4.24
C ALA A 157 -8.86 23.87 -4.13
N PHE A 158 -7.99 23.94 -5.14
CA PHE A 158 -6.66 23.34 -5.10
C PHE A 158 -5.76 24.00 -4.04
N GLU A 159 -5.86 25.33 -3.84
CA GLU A 159 -5.16 26.00 -2.75
C GLU A 159 -5.67 25.56 -1.36
N ARG A 160 -6.97 25.25 -1.21
CA ARG A 160 -7.47 24.66 0.05
C ARG A 160 -6.88 23.26 0.28
N ILE A 161 -6.76 22.43 -0.76
CA ILE A 161 -6.09 21.13 -0.68
C ILE A 161 -4.63 21.31 -0.28
N ARG A 162 -3.88 22.24 -0.91
CA ARG A 162 -2.49 22.53 -0.55
C ARG A 162 -2.36 22.91 0.93
N LYS A 163 -3.25 23.73 1.46
CA LYS A 163 -3.26 24.09 2.89
C LYS A 163 -3.44 22.87 3.79
N ARG A 164 -4.30 21.91 3.41
CA ARG A 164 -4.47 20.64 4.15
C ARG A 164 -3.20 19.81 4.14
N TYR A 165 -2.54 19.67 2.97
CA TYR A 165 -1.22 19.03 2.89
C TYR A 165 -0.23 19.69 3.85
N VAL A 166 -0.08 21.01 3.79
CA VAL A 166 0.82 21.74 4.67
C VAL A 166 0.50 21.51 6.14
N SER A 167 -0.77 21.50 6.54
CA SER A 167 -1.19 21.24 7.92
C SER A 167 -0.81 19.82 8.39
N ILE A 168 -1.05 18.81 7.57
CA ILE A 168 -0.68 17.41 7.86
C ILE A 168 0.85 17.29 8.03
N PHE A 169 1.62 17.84 7.09
CA PHE A 169 3.08 17.69 7.09
C PHE A 169 3.78 18.59 8.12
N ASN A 170 3.21 19.73 8.53
CA ASN A 170 3.69 20.49 9.68
C ASN A 170 3.62 19.65 10.96
N GLU A 171 2.51 18.95 11.19
CA GLU A 171 2.37 18.11 12.38
C GLU A 171 3.25 16.87 12.28
N ALA A 172 3.35 16.24 11.09
CA ALA A 172 4.23 15.12 10.85
C ALA A 172 5.70 15.47 11.15
N ALA A 173 6.17 16.62 10.68
CA ALA A 173 7.52 17.11 10.94
C ALA A 173 7.73 17.43 12.44
N ARG A 174 6.74 18.05 13.09
CA ARG A 174 6.80 18.34 14.55
C ARG A 174 6.94 17.05 15.37
N LEU A 175 6.29 15.97 14.93
CA LEU A 175 6.32 14.66 15.60
C LEU A 175 7.44 13.74 15.11
N ASN A 176 8.18 14.13 14.07
CA ASN A 176 9.13 13.28 13.34
C ASN A 176 8.48 11.97 12.85
N VAL A 177 7.26 12.04 12.32
CA VAL A 177 6.49 10.92 11.79
C VAL A 177 6.54 10.93 10.28
N ARG A 178 6.92 9.80 9.70
CA ARG A 178 6.92 9.59 8.25
C ARG A 178 5.52 9.36 7.73
N ILE A 179 5.18 9.94 6.57
CA ILE A 179 3.87 9.79 5.92
C ILE A 179 4.03 9.27 4.50
N LEU A 180 3.20 8.30 4.13
CA LEU A 180 3.00 7.82 2.77
C LEU A 180 1.80 8.54 2.14
N ILE A 181 2.00 9.16 0.98
CA ILE A 181 0.93 9.64 0.11
C ILE A 181 0.65 8.53 -0.89
N ASP A 182 -0.56 7.97 -0.87
CA ASP A 182 -0.94 6.92 -1.80
C ASP A 182 -1.24 7.50 -3.19
N ALA A 183 -0.79 6.80 -4.24
CA ALA A 183 -1.11 7.16 -5.61
C ALA A 183 -2.48 6.60 -6.01
N GLU A 184 -3.15 7.35 -6.87
CA GLU A 184 -4.46 7.01 -7.39
C GLU A 184 -4.43 6.97 -8.93
N GLU A 185 -5.52 7.31 -9.62
CA GLU A 185 -5.58 7.22 -11.07
C GLU A 185 -4.73 8.29 -11.77
N THR A 186 -4.24 7.95 -12.97
CA THR A 186 -3.27 8.78 -13.70
C THR A 186 -3.76 10.19 -14.01
N TRP A 187 -5.04 10.36 -14.30
CA TRP A 187 -5.60 11.65 -14.70
C TRP A 187 -5.78 12.66 -13.57
N MET A 188 -5.57 12.23 -12.33
CA MET A 188 -5.51 13.13 -11.17
C MET A 188 -4.10 13.16 -10.54
N GLN A 189 -3.22 12.22 -10.92
CA GLN A 189 -1.96 11.99 -10.22
C GLN A 189 -0.97 13.14 -10.36
N ASP A 190 -0.93 13.82 -11.49
CA ASP A 190 0.02 14.92 -11.71
C ASP A 190 -0.17 16.08 -10.72
N SER A 191 -1.43 16.40 -10.38
CA SER A 191 -1.72 17.41 -9.36
C SER A 191 -1.36 16.93 -7.94
N ALA A 192 -1.55 15.65 -7.66
CA ALA A 192 -1.14 15.05 -6.38
C ALA A 192 0.39 14.98 -6.28
N ASP A 193 1.08 14.62 -7.37
CA ASP A 193 2.54 14.57 -7.47
C ASP A 193 3.16 15.97 -7.25
N LEU A 194 2.56 17.01 -7.83
CA LEU A 194 3.01 18.39 -7.60
C LEU A 194 3.01 18.75 -6.11
N LEU A 195 1.92 18.45 -5.41
CA LEU A 195 1.82 18.70 -3.97
C LEU A 195 2.79 17.84 -3.16
N ALA A 196 2.96 16.57 -3.54
CA ALA A 196 3.90 15.68 -2.86
C ALA A 196 5.35 16.17 -3.01
N LEU A 197 5.75 16.63 -4.21
CA LEU A 197 7.08 17.17 -4.46
C LEU A 197 7.31 18.48 -3.68
N GLU A 198 6.30 19.38 -3.64
CA GLU A 198 6.33 20.59 -2.83
C GLU A 198 6.52 20.29 -1.34
N MET A 199 5.84 19.25 -0.83
CA MET A 199 6.02 18.82 0.56
C MET A 199 7.39 18.21 0.81
N MET A 200 7.96 17.44 -0.13
CA MET A 200 9.34 16.94 -0.01
C MET A 200 10.37 18.08 0.02
N GLU A 201 10.24 19.06 -0.87
CA GLU A 201 11.12 20.23 -0.90
C GLU A 201 11.10 20.99 0.43
N ARG A 202 9.94 21.05 1.10
CA ARG A 202 9.76 21.76 2.36
C ARG A 202 10.15 20.96 3.60
N PHE A 203 9.90 19.65 3.63
CA PHE A 203 9.97 18.85 4.85
C PHE A 203 11.03 17.74 4.84
N ASN A 204 11.61 17.39 3.66
CA ASN A 204 12.64 16.34 3.56
C ASN A 204 14.07 16.88 3.47
N THR A 205 14.34 18.06 4.03
CA THR A 205 15.70 18.66 4.01
C THR A 205 16.69 17.90 4.89
N ASN A 206 16.28 17.54 6.09
CA ASN A 206 17.10 16.77 7.05
C ASN A 206 16.63 15.33 7.15
N ASP A 207 15.37 15.13 7.53
CA ASP A 207 14.74 13.85 7.75
C ASP A 207 13.80 13.49 6.59
N LEU A 208 13.53 12.20 6.41
CA LEU A 208 12.57 11.70 5.44
C LEU A 208 11.18 11.65 6.07
N ILE A 209 10.39 12.70 5.94
CA ILE A 209 9.02 12.81 6.45
C ILE A 209 8.00 12.45 5.38
N VAL A 210 8.20 12.91 4.15
CA VAL A 210 7.27 12.77 3.03
C VAL A 210 7.70 11.65 2.11
N TYR A 211 6.83 10.70 1.87
CA TYR A 211 7.00 9.64 0.87
C TYR A 211 5.85 9.69 -0.12
N ASN A 212 6.15 9.70 -1.40
CA ASN A 212 5.14 9.55 -2.46
C ASN A 212 5.12 8.14 -3.02
N THR A 213 3.98 7.69 -3.52
CA THR A 213 3.82 6.37 -4.12
C THR A 213 3.99 6.44 -5.63
N PHE A 214 4.94 5.66 -6.16
CA PHE A 214 5.21 5.50 -7.59
C PHE A 214 4.64 4.17 -8.07
N GLN A 215 3.66 4.22 -8.99
CA GLN A 215 3.00 3.04 -9.56
C GLN A 215 3.76 2.59 -10.82
N MET A 216 4.65 1.61 -10.67
CA MET A 216 5.61 1.19 -11.70
C MET A 216 4.98 0.42 -12.88
N TYR A 217 3.67 0.16 -12.84
CA TYR A 217 2.93 -0.30 -14.02
C TYR A 217 2.73 0.81 -15.08
N ARG A 218 2.99 2.07 -14.74
CA ARG A 218 3.04 3.19 -15.69
C ARG A 218 4.44 3.27 -16.31
N HIS A 219 4.49 3.42 -17.62
CA HIS A 219 5.76 3.46 -18.35
C HIS A 219 6.59 4.74 -18.10
N ASP A 220 5.96 5.83 -17.60
CA ASP A 220 6.61 7.12 -17.34
C ASP A 220 7.23 7.25 -15.92
N ARG A 221 6.88 6.37 -14.99
CA ARG A 221 7.22 6.58 -13.55
C ARG A 221 8.70 6.47 -13.21
N LEU A 222 9.45 5.70 -13.96
CA LEU A 222 10.90 5.62 -13.76
C LEU A 222 11.59 6.97 -14.08
N GLU A 223 11.18 7.63 -15.17
CA GLU A 223 11.67 8.94 -15.55
C GLU A 223 11.27 10.01 -14.53
N VAL A 224 10.02 10.00 -14.07
CA VAL A 224 9.54 10.93 -13.03
C VAL A 224 10.34 10.75 -11.74
N LEU A 225 10.57 9.52 -11.28
CA LEU A 225 11.38 9.26 -10.08
C LEU A 225 12.82 9.77 -10.26
N SER A 226 13.44 9.54 -11.41
CA SER A 226 14.78 10.05 -11.75
C SER A 226 14.84 11.57 -11.71
N SER A 227 13.83 12.23 -12.29
CA SER A 227 13.71 13.70 -12.29
C SER A 227 13.56 14.26 -10.87
N TRP A 228 12.78 13.60 -10.01
CA TRP A 228 12.60 14.04 -8.62
C TRP A 228 13.89 13.88 -7.81
N ILE A 229 14.62 12.79 -8.00
CA ILE A 229 15.92 12.58 -7.33
C ILE A 229 16.93 13.67 -7.77
N SER A 230 16.99 13.98 -9.08
CA SER A 230 17.85 15.04 -9.60
C SER A 230 17.45 16.42 -9.03
N THR A 231 16.15 16.70 -8.97
CA THR A 231 15.62 17.94 -8.39
C THR A 231 15.96 18.04 -6.91
N GLY A 232 15.79 16.95 -6.15
CA GLY A 232 16.13 16.90 -4.73
C GLY A 232 17.60 17.16 -4.46
N ARG A 233 18.49 16.56 -5.26
CA ARG A 233 19.94 16.84 -5.18
C ARG A 233 20.26 18.32 -5.43
N ASN A 234 19.65 18.90 -6.46
CA ASN A 234 19.91 20.29 -6.84
C ASN A 234 19.36 21.30 -5.81
N LYS A 235 18.23 20.97 -5.18
CA LYS A 235 17.55 21.86 -4.20
C LYS A 235 17.86 21.52 -2.75
N GLY A 236 18.56 20.44 -2.46
CA GLY A 236 18.98 20.05 -1.11
C GLY A 236 17.89 19.36 -0.28
N PHE A 237 17.00 18.57 -0.90
CA PHE A 237 16.05 17.73 -0.21
C PHE A 237 16.13 16.27 -0.63
N LYS A 238 15.61 15.37 0.23
CA LYS A 238 15.59 13.91 0.00
C LYS A 238 14.26 13.46 -0.60
N VAL A 239 14.30 12.39 -1.41
CA VAL A 239 13.10 11.81 -2.02
C VAL A 239 12.67 10.55 -1.26
N GLY A 240 11.48 10.58 -0.64
CA GLY A 240 10.84 9.41 -0.08
C GLY A 240 10.01 8.68 -1.15
N ALA A 241 10.41 7.49 -1.56
CA ALA A 241 9.74 6.71 -2.58
C ALA A 241 9.10 5.44 -2.03
N LYS A 242 7.78 5.31 -2.17
CA LYS A 242 7.09 4.03 -2.05
C LYS A 242 6.86 3.47 -3.45
N LEU A 243 7.48 2.34 -3.75
CA LEU A 243 7.33 1.68 -5.04
C LEU A 243 6.24 0.62 -4.95
N VAL A 244 5.27 0.68 -5.84
CA VAL A 244 4.23 -0.33 -6.02
C VAL A 244 4.07 -0.68 -7.50
N ARG A 245 3.48 -1.82 -7.83
CA ARG A 245 3.17 -2.11 -9.24
C ARG A 245 2.02 -1.24 -9.75
N GLY A 246 0.95 -1.13 -8.99
CA GLY A 246 -0.22 -0.31 -9.27
C GLY A 246 -1.52 -1.10 -9.11
N ALA A 247 -2.63 -0.38 -8.87
CA ALA A 247 -3.89 -1.00 -8.47
C ALA A 247 -5.08 -0.72 -9.41
N TYR A 248 -4.89 0.06 -10.50
CA TYR A 248 -5.99 0.56 -11.32
C TYR A 248 -5.86 0.18 -12.80
N MET A 249 -5.07 -0.86 -13.13
CA MET A 249 -4.67 -1.21 -14.49
C MET A 249 -5.85 -1.33 -15.47
N GLU A 250 -6.91 -2.02 -15.09
CA GLU A 250 -8.08 -2.22 -15.96
C GLU A 250 -8.83 -0.92 -16.17
N LYS A 251 -9.07 -0.16 -15.11
CA LYS A 251 -9.73 1.16 -15.16
C LYS A 251 -8.96 2.15 -16.04
N GLU A 252 -7.63 2.13 -15.97
CA GLU A 252 -6.73 2.95 -16.80
C GLU A 252 -6.84 2.56 -18.28
N ARG A 253 -6.79 1.27 -18.60
CA ARG A 253 -6.90 0.76 -19.96
C ARG A 253 -8.28 1.03 -20.55
N GLU A 254 -9.33 0.81 -19.79
CA GLU A 254 -10.71 1.07 -20.20
C GLU A 254 -10.93 2.56 -20.50
N ARG A 255 -10.44 3.47 -19.65
CA ARG A 255 -10.52 4.91 -19.88
C ARG A 255 -9.74 5.31 -21.13
N ALA A 256 -8.52 4.80 -21.32
CA ALA A 256 -7.70 5.09 -22.49
C ALA A 256 -8.42 4.66 -23.80
N LEU A 257 -9.00 3.46 -23.80
CA LEU A 257 -9.78 2.96 -24.93
C LEU A 257 -11.01 3.83 -25.22
N LYS A 258 -11.76 4.18 -24.16
CA LYS A 258 -12.98 5.00 -24.28
C LYS A 258 -12.72 6.41 -24.81
N LEU A 259 -11.60 7.02 -24.40
CA LEU A 259 -11.25 8.40 -24.76
C LEU A 259 -10.27 8.50 -25.95
N GLY A 260 -9.78 7.37 -26.47
CA GLY A 260 -8.95 7.32 -27.67
C GLY A 260 -7.51 7.80 -27.48
N TYR A 261 -6.93 7.67 -26.29
CA TYR A 261 -5.53 7.98 -26.05
C TYR A 261 -4.69 6.72 -25.74
N ASN A 262 -3.36 6.85 -25.87
CA ASN A 262 -2.44 5.74 -25.55
C ASN A 262 -2.49 5.41 -24.05
N SER A 263 -2.71 4.13 -23.73
CA SER A 263 -2.72 3.70 -22.33
C SER A 263 -1.39 4.04 -21.64
N PRO A 264 -1.41 4.66 -20.45
CA PRO A 264 -0.20 4.95 -19.69
C PRO A 264 0.42 3.69 -19.04
N ILE A 265 -0.25 2.55 -19.16
CA ILE A 265 0.11 1.30 -18.48
C ILE A 265 1.03 0.46 -19.37
N CYS A 266 2.07 -0.10 -18.79
CA CYS A 266 2.94 -1.09 -19.42
C CYS A 266 2.12 -2.19 -20.11
N LYS A 267 2.63 -2.69 -21.22
CA LYS A 267 1.85 -3.63 -22.06
C LYS A 267 1.53 -4.93 -21.33
N ASP A 268 2.45 -5.37 -20.47
CA ASP A 268 2.32 -6.65 -19.75
C ASP A 268 2.97 -6.61 -18.36
N LYS A 269 2.79 -7.71 -17.61
CA LYS A 269 3.38 -7.87 -16.28
C LYS A 269 4.91 -7.85 -16.30
N LYS A 270 5.54 -8.42 -17.34
CA LYS A 270 7.00 -8.49 -17.43
C LYS A 270 7.62 -7.10 -17.55
N GLU A 271 7.03 -6.23 -18.35
CA GLU A 271 7.47 -4.84 -18.48
C GLU A 271 7.28 -4.08 -17.16
N THR A 272 6.15 -4.29 -16.47
CA THR A 272 5.92 -3.74 -15.11
C THR A 272 6.98 -4.24 -14.12
N ASP A 273 7.32 -5.54 -14.14
CA ASP A 273 8.34 -6.11 -13.25
C ASP A 273 9.72 -5.49 -13.51
N ILE A 274 10.11 -5.33 -14.77
CA ILE A 274 11.37 -4.69 -15.18
C ILE A 274 11.40 -3.23 -14.70
N ASN A 275 10.32 -2.49 -14.92
CA ASN A 275 10.21 -1.09 -14.50
C ASN A 275 10.32 -0.94 -12.98
N PHE A 276 9.67 -1.84 -12.24
CA PHE A 276 9.74 -1.89 -10.78
C PHE A 276 11.17 -2.19 -10.27
N ASP A 277 11.83 -3.19 -10.83
CA ASP A 277 13.18 -3.59 -10.43
C ASP A 277 14.23 -2.53 -10.84
N ASN A 278 14.03 -1.83 -11.97
CA ASN A 278 14.87 -0.68 -12.36
C ASN A 278 14.68 0.50 -11.40
N ALA A 279 13.47 0.76 -10.92
CA ALA A 279 13.22 1.81 -9.92
C ALA A 279 13.92 1.49 -8.59
N ILE A 280 13.94 0.22 -8.15
CA ILE A 280 14.73 -0.19 -6.98
C ILE A 280 16.21 0.14 -7.21
N ARG A 281 16.79 -0.26 -8.33
CA ARG A 281 18.20 0.02 -8.65
C ARG A 281 18.52 1.52 -8.67
N LEU A 282 17.66 2.31 -9.32
CA LEU A 282 17.79 3.76 -9.36
C LEU A 282 17.81 4.38 -7.96
N VAL A 283 16.96 3.90 -7.04
CA VAL A 283 16.96 4.37 -5.64
C VAL A 283 18.27 3.98 -4.96
N PHE A 284 18.78 2.75 -5.15
CA PHE A 284 20.05 2.32 -4.54
C PHE A 284 21.24 3.11 -5.06
N GLU A 285 21.30 3.45 -6.34
CA GLU A 285 22.32 4.35 -6.92
C GLU A 285 22.31 5.75 -6.28
N ASN A 286 21.22 6.08 -5.58
CA ASN A 286 20.97 7.40 -5.00
C ASN A 286 20.58 7.32 -3.49
N ILE A 287 20.92 6.24 -2.82
CA ILE A 287 20.37 5.90 -1.48
C ILE A 287 20.69 6.94 -0.39
N ASP A 288 21.73 7.74 -0.55
CA ASP A 288 22.07 8.81 0.39
C ASP A 288 21.08 10.00 0.31
N HIS A 289 20.34 10.09 -0.79
CA HIS A 289 19.32 11.11 -1.04
C HIS A 289 17.89 10.55 -1.07
N CYS A 290 17.73 9.26 -0.79
CA CYS A 290 16.43 8.59 -0.93
C CYS A 290 16.05 7.78 0.31
N GLY A 291 14.72 7.62 0.49
CA GLY A 291 14.14 6.58 1.32
C GLY A 291 13.25 5.68 0.47
N LEU A 292 13.21 4.39 0.78
CA LEU A 292 12.54 3.37 -0.02
C LEU A 292 11.54 2.57 0.81
N VAL A 293 10.29 2.50 0.34
CA VAL A 293 9.32 1.51 0.79
C VAL A 293 8.97 0.59 -0.38
N VAL A 294 9.36 -0.68 -0.30
CA VAL A 294 9.08 -1.71 -1.29
C VAL A 294 7.70 -2.30 -1.03
N GLY A 295 6.67 -1.75 -1.67
CA GLY A 295 5.28 -2.22 -1.57
C GLY A 295 5.02 -3.36 -2.55
N SER A 296 5.35 -4.60 -2.19
CA SER A 296 5.28 -5.71 -3.14
C SER A 296 5.03 -7.06 -2.49
N HIS A 297 4.31 -7.93 -3.22
CA HIS A 297 4.10 -9.35 -2.94
C HIS A 297 5.03 -10.26 -3.78
N ASN A 298 5.96 -9.67 -4.54
CA ASN A 298 6.88 -10.40 -5.41
C ASN A 298 8.16 -10.77 -4.64
N GLU A 299 8.38 -12.08 -4.47
CA GLU A 299 9.57 -12.61 -3.77
C GLU A 299 10.88 -12.20 -4.48
N ALA A 300 10.91 -12.18 -5.82
CA ALA A 300 12.11 -11.84 -6.58
C ALA A 300 12.54 -10.38 -6.40
N SER A 301 11.60 -9.41 -6.50
CA SER A 301 11.90 -7.99 -6.25
C SER A 301 12.30 -7.73 -4.78
N THR A 302 11.72 -8.48 -3.83
CA THR A 302 12.11 -8.42 -2.42
C THR A 302 13.53 -8.94 -2.20
N LEU A 303 13.89 -10.06 -2.84
CA LEU A 303 15.26 -10.61 -2.81
C LEU A 303 16.25 -9.65 -3.50
N LEU A 304 15.89 -9.08 -4.65
CA LEU A 304 16.70 -8.05 -5.32
C LEU A 304 17.04 -6.91 -4.36
N THR A 305 16.04 -6.39 -3.64
CA THR A 305 16.25 -5.30 -2.68
C THR A 305 17.21 -5.73 -1.56
N SER A 306 17.02 -6.90 -0.95
CA SER A 306 17.91 -7.39 0.10
C SER A 306 19.34 -7.67 -0.40
N THR A 307 19.49 -8.11 -1.65
CA THR A 307 20.79 -8.30 -2.29
C THR A 307 21.50 -6.95 -2.48
N LEU A 308 20.79 -5.94 -3.00
CA LEU A 308 21.35 -4.60 -3.16
C LEU A 308 21.71 -3.95 -1.81
N MET A 309 20.92 -4.17 -0.74
CA MET A 309 21.32 -3.74 0.61
C MET A 309 22.68 -4.34 0.99
N LYS A 310 22.84 -5.66 0.84
CA LYS A 310 24.10 -6.36 1.15
C LYS A 310 25.28 -5.87 0.30
N GLU A 311 25.09 -5.71 -1.01
CA GLU A 311 26.10 -5.23 -1.96
C GLU A 311 26.57 -3.81 -1.64
N ASN A 312 25.67 -2.95 -1.12
CA ASN A 312 25.97 -1.58 -0.72
C ASN A 312 26.39 -1.43 0.76
N GLY A 313 26.58 -2.53 1.50
CA GLY A 313 26.95 -2.49 2.91
C GLY A 313 25.87 -1.91 3.83
N ILE A 314 24.59 -1.99 3.42
CA ILE A 314 23.44 -1.47 4.17
C ILE A 314 22.89 -2.59 5.06
N GLU A 315 22.80 -2.34 6.36
CA GLU A 315 22.27 -3.30 7.32
C GLU A 315 20.76 -3.55 7.12
N PRO A 316 20.24 -4.77 7.41
CA PRO A 316 18.84 -5.11 7.24
C PRO A 316 17.85 -4.15 7.91
N GLY A 317 18.20 -3.63 9.11
CA GLY A 317 17.38 -2.68 9.88
C GLY A 317 17.56 -1.21 9.53
N ASP A 318 18.24 -0.88 8.41
CA ASP A 318 18.44 0.52 7.99
C ASP A 318 17.09 1.22 7.78
N GLN A 319 16.92 2.34 8.47
CA GLN A 319 15.63 3.07 8.50
C GLN A 319 15.24 3.71 7.17
N ARG A 320 16.16 3.80 6.21
CA ARG A 320 15.88 4.29 4.86
C ARG A 320 15.08 3.29 4.03
N ILE A 321 15.13 1.99 4.36
CA ILE A 321 14.55 0.92 3.55
C ILE A 321 13.54 0.13 4.36
N SER A 322 12.34 -0.04 3.81
CA SER A 322 11.27 -0.83 4.42
C SER A 322 10.56 -1.70 3.38
N PHE A 323 10.01 -2.82 3.81
CA PHE A 323 9.29 -3.77 2.97
C PHE A 323 7.84 -3.85 3.44
N ALA A 324 6.90 -3.55 2.56
CA ALA A 324 5.48 -3.51 2.90
C ALA A 324 4.65 -4.52 2.09
N GLN A 325 3.87 -5.33 2.78
CA GLN A 325 2.89 -6.24 2.19
C GLN A 325 1.50 -5.92 2.75
N LEU A 326 0.48 -6.20 1.96
CA LEU A 326 -0.91 -6.06 2.41
C LEU A 326 -1.23 -7.10 3.49
N PHE A 327 -2.02 -6.69 4.48
CA PHE A 327 -2.47 -7.61 5.53
C PHE A 327 -3.26 -8.77 4.94
N GLY A 328 -3.04 -9.96 5.47
CA GLY A 328 -3.69 -11.20 5.02
C GLY A 328 -3.07 -11.85 3.80
N MET A 329 -1.99 -11.28 3.24
CA MET A 329 -1.27 -11.80 2.07
C MET A 329 0.24 -11.81 2.33
N SER A 330 0.94 -12.75 1.68
CA SER A 330 2.42 -12.85 1.67
C SER A 330 3.07 -12.87 3.05
N ASP A 331 2.47 -13.61 3.98
CA ASP A 331 3.02 -13.77 5.32
C ASP A 331 4.42 -14.41 5.28
N GLN A 332 4.70 -15.25 4.26
CA GLN A 332 6.04 -15.82 4.05
C GLN A 332 7.10 -14.74 3.74
N ILE A 333 6.74 -13.67 3.04
CA ILE A 333 7.67 -12.57 2.81
C ILE A 333 7.85 -11.79 4.11
N THR A 334 6.77 -11.31 4.69
CA THR A 334 6.77 -10.43 5.86
C THR A 334 7.52 -11.03 7.05
N PHE A 335 7.13 -12.23 7.49
CA PHE A 335 7.70 -12.81 8.70
C PHE A 335 9.12 -13.36 8.49
N ASN A 336 9.49 -13.83 7.28
CA ASN A 336 10.88 -14.20 7.02
C ASN A 336 11.79 -12.95 6.93
N LEU A 337 11.30 -11.81 6.42
CA LEU A 337 12.02 -10.53 6.50
C LEU A 337 12.24 -10.11 7.95
N ALA A 338 11.19 -10.10 8.78
CA ALA A 338 11.26 -9.72 10.18
C ALA A 338 12.22 -10.62 10.97
N ALA A 339 12.17 -11.93 10.74
CA ALA A 339 13.09 -12.90 11.39
C ALA A 339 14.57 -12.69 11.00
N ASN A 340 14.84 -11.99 9.88
CA ASN A 340 16.18 -11.59 9.44
C ASN A 340 16.47 -10.11 9.71
N SER A 341 15.72 -9.48 10.64
CA SER A 341 15.92 -8.10 11.10
C SER A 341 15.67 -7.01 10.05
N TYR A 342 15.01 -7.31 8.92
CA TYR A 342 14.58 -6.30 7.96
C TYR A 342 13.37 -5.52 8.47
N ASN A 343 13.23 -4.28 8.06
CA ASN A 343 12.06 -3.46 8.40
C ASN A 343 10.81 -3.93 7.63
N ALA A 344 10.15 -4.94 8.16
CA ALA A 344 8.94 -5.53 7.60
C ALA A 344 7.69 -4.83 8.10
N ILE A 345 6.73 -4.58 7.20
CA ILE A 345 5.52 -3.80 7.47
C ILE A 345 4.29 -4.53 6.89
N LYS A 346 3.19 -4.54 7.64
CA LYS A 346 1.86 -4.86 7.13
C LYS A 346 1.03 -3.61 6.95
N LEU A 347 0.54 -3.36 5.72
CA LEU A 347 -0.49 -2.36 5.47
C LEU A 347 -1.85 -2.96 5.77
N ILE A 348 -2.54 -2.39 6.75
CA ILE A 348 -3.76 -2.92 7.34
C ILE A 348 -4.92 -1.97 7.05
N PRO A 349 -5.79 -2.27 6.10
CA PRO A 349 -7.00 -1.50 5.89
C PRO A 349 -7.98 -1.71 7.02
N TYR A 350 -8.70 -0.65 7.35
CA TYR A 350 -9.80 -0.70 8.32
C TYR A 350 -10.91 0.26 7.91
N GLY A 351 -12.12 0.01 8.41
CA GLY A 351 -13.30 0.83 8.13
C GLY A 351 -14.58 0.01 8.16
N PRO A 352 -15.76 0.67 8.06
CA PRO A 352 -17.05 -0.02 7.99
C PRO A 352 -17.11 -1.00 6.81
N ILE A 353 -17.68 -2.18 7.02
CA ILE A 353 -17.70 -3.29 6.03
C ILE A 353 -18.19 -2.83 4.65
N ARG A 354 -19.21 -1.97 4.63
CA ARG A 354 -19.79 -1.47 3.39
C ARG A 354 -18.77 -0.65 2.59
N ASP A 355 -17.99 0.16 3.28
CA ASP A 355 -17.08 1.13 2.67
C ASP A 355 -15.75 0.48 2.24
N VAL A 356 -15.31 -0.58 2.96
CA VAL A 356 -14.11 -1.35 2.58
C VAL A 356 -14.39 -2.47 1.58
N LEU A 357 -15.65 -2.72 1.21
CA LEU A 357 -16.00 -3.80 0.27
C LEU A 357 -15.31 -3.66 -1.09
N PRO A 358 -15.22 -2.48 -1.73
CA PRO A 358 -14.49 -2.33 -3.00
C PRO A 358 -13.02 -2.76 -2.88
N TYR A 359 -12.37 -2.43 -1.77
CA TYR A 359 -11.01 -2.90 -1.46
C TYR A 359 -10.95 -4.43 -1.37
N LEU A 360 -11.88 -5.06 -0.63
CA LEU A 360 -11.92 -6.52 -0.45
C LEU A 360 -12.12 -7.26 -1.79
N ILE A 361 -12.97 -6.73 -2.67
CA ILE A 361 -13.20 -7.28 -4.00
C ILE A 361 -11.92 -7.20 -4.83
N ARG A 362 -11.24 -6.04 -4.88
CA ARG A 362 -9.96 -5.92 -5.59
C ARG A 362 -8.92 -6.93 -5.09
N ARG A 363 -8.83 -7.17 -3.76
CA ARG A 363 -7.91 -8.20 -3.21
C ARG A 363 -8.28 -9.60 -3.64
N ALA A 364 -9.57 -9.94 -3.67
CA ALA A 364 -10.03 -11.23 -4.14
C ALA A 364 -9.71 -11.42 -5.65
N GLU A 365 -9.92 -10.41 -6.47
CA GLU A 365 -9.63 -10.41 -7.92
C GLU A 365 -8.13 -10.47 -8.21
N GLU A 366 -7.30 -9.70 -7.53
CA GLU A 366 -5.84 -9.76 -7.66
C GLU A 366 -5.29 -11.15 -7.34
N ASN A 367 -5.83 -11.81 -6.34
CA ASN A 367 -5.45 -13.17 -6.01
C ASN A 367 -5.81 -14.17 -7.13
N THR A 368 -6.80 -13.88 -7.97
CA THR A 368 -7.19 -14.75 -9.10
C THR A 368 -6.46 -14.41 -10.40
N SER A 369 -6.14 -13.12 -10.62
CA SER A 369 -5.60 -12.65 -11.90
C SER A 369 -4.08 -12.79 -12.02
N VAL A 370 -3.35 -12.81 -10.89
CA VAL A 370 -1.90 -13.01 -10.90
C VAL A 370 -1.58 -14.48 -10.91
N ALA A 371 -1.35 -15.02 -12.11
CA ALA A 371 -0.90 -16.39 -12.30
C ALA A 371 0.34 -16.65 -11.41
N GLY A 372 0.18 -17.52 -10.41
CA GLY A 372 1.26 -17.93 -9.50
C GLY A 372 1.15 -17.43 -8.04
N GLN A 373 0.47 -16.31 -7.74
CA GLN A 373 0.45 -15.79 -6.36
C GLN A 373 -0.48 -16.59 -5.45
N THR A 374 -1.74 -16.82 -5.84
CA THR A 374 -2.65 -17.70 -5.09
C THR A 374 -2.13 -19.13 -5.05
N GLY A 375 -1.53 -19.60 -6.13
CA GLY A 375 -0.88 -20.92 -6.16
C GLY A 375 0.28 -21.01 -5.16
N ARG A 376 1.09 -19.95 -5.03
CA ARG A 376 2.20 -19.88 -4.07
C ARG A 376 1.71 -19.87 -2.63
N GLU A 377 0.76 -19.00 -2.28
CA GLU A 377 0.14 -18.93 -0.94
C GLU A 377 -0.47 -20.30 -0.56
N LEU A 378 -1.28 -20.88 -1.42
CA LEU A 378 -1.93 -22.16 -1.18
C LEU A 378 -0.91 -23.30 -1.00
N THR A 379 0.15 -23.31 -1.81
CA THR A 379 1.24 -24.27 -1.70
C THR A 379 1.94 -24.18 -0.34
N LEU A 380 2.27 -22.97 0.12
CA LEU A 380 2.95 -22.76 1.40
C LEU A 380 2.05 -23.08 2.59
N ILE A 381 0.78 -22.68 2.55
CA ILE A 381 -0.22 -23.05 3.57
C ILE A 381 -0.37 -24.58 3.63
N THR A 382 -0.44 -25.26 2.47
CA THR A 382 -0.52 -26.74 2.40
C THR A 382 0.72 -27.37 3.01
N LYS A 383 1.93 -26.88 2.67
CA LYS A 383 3.19 -27.35 3.25
C LYS A 383 3.18 -27.24 4.77
N GLU A 384 2.73 -26.12 5.31
CA GLU A 384 2.65 -25.89 6.75
C GLU A 384 1.60 -26.77 7.45
N LEU A 385 0.43 -26.95 6.82
CA LEU A 385 -0.61 -27.84 7.36
C LEU A 385 -0.12 -29.30 7.40
N LYS A 386 0.67 -29.74 6.40
CA LYS A 386 1.32 -31.05 6.40
C LYS A 386 2.41 -31.13 7.50
N ARG A 387 3.24 -30.12 7.64
CA ARG A 387 4.26 -30.05 8.72
C ARG A 387 3.60 -30.18 10.10
N ARG A 388 2.45 -29.55 10.32
CA ARG A 388 1.65 -29.63 11.56
C ARG A 388 0.84 -30.92 11.68
N ARG A 389 0.92 -31.83 10.71
CA ARG A 389 0.12 -33.09 10.67
C ARG A 389 -1.40 -32.86 10.68
N ILE A 390 -1.87 -31.79 10.01
CA ILE A 390 -3.28 -31.40 9.95
C ILE A 390 -3.92 -31.83 8.61
N LEU A 391 -3.14 -31.91 7.56
CA LEU A 391 -3.47 -32.49 6.27
C LEU A 391 -2.54 -33.69 6.01
N ASN A 392 -3.07 -34.70 5.35
CA ASN A 392 -2.30 -35.87 4.87
C ASN A 392 -1.53 -35.53 3.57
#